data_e3a8429a0cb1a71f0b0afed46f13a2e7
#
_entry.id   e3a8429a0cb1a71f0b0afed46f13a2e7
#
_cell.length_a   1.000
_cell.length_b   1.000
_cell.length_c   1.000
_cell.angle_alpha   90.00
_cell.angle_beta   90.00
_cell.angle_gamma   90.00
#
_symmetry.space_group_name_H-M   'P 1'
#
loop_
_entity.id
_entity.type
_entity.pdbx_description
1 polymer ?
#
loop_
_entity_poly.entity_id
_entity_poly.type
_entity_poly.pdbx_seq_one_letter_code
_entity_poly.pdbx_strand_id
1 'polypeptide(L)'
;MSFKQNIKVEDEFNATLDPTIWVKHEGRNAQCKLGDFYNTLLEINVDFKVDCYNNNNNIVLEVNQVSGTNWIDELDQNSFVAYVKINTGAIFCWRISQLRDFKQSLIYRQRIGIKAWSNTEFKNFRLSELPKPAFINKCDNSRLTKYLKNDTYGDNKYKNIQSM
;
A
#
# COMPACT_ATOMS: atom_id res chain seq x y z
N MET A 1 -5.42 -0.78 -17.04
CA MET A 1 -3.99 -0.46 -16.87
C MET A 1 -3.19 -1.75 -16.89
N SER A 2 -2.08 -1.80 -17.63
CA SER A 2 -1.22 -2.99 -17.69
C SER A 2 -0.31 -3.11 -16.47
N PHE A 3 0.23 -4.30 -16.21
CA PHE A 3 1.22 -4.53 -15.15
C PHE A 3 2.44 -3.59 -15.27
N LYS A 4 2.94 -3.38 -16.48
CA LYS A 4 4.05 -2.45 -16.73
C LYS A 4 3.71 -0.99 -16.39
N GLN A 5 2.47 -0.57 -16.61
CA GLN A 5 2.02 0.76 -16.23
C GLN A 5 1.91 0.90 -14.71
N ASN A 6 1.48 -0.16 -14.02
CA ASN A 6 1.42 -0.15 -12.57
C ASN A 6 2.80 0.03 -11.93
N ILE A 7 3.81 -0.69 -12.41
CA ILE A 7 5.20 -0.54 -11.95
C ILE A 7 5.69 0.91 -12.16
N LYS A 8 5.40 1.50 -13.31
CA LYS A 8 5.80 2.89 -13.58
C LYS A 8 5.14 3.88 -12.62
N VAL A 9 3.87 3.68 -12.31
CA VAL A 9 3.14 4.54 -11.36
C VAL A 9 3.73 4.40 -9.96
N GLU A 10 4.05 3.19 -9.54
CA GLU A 10 4.71 2.93 -8.26
C GLU A 10 6.09 3.59 -8.18
N ASP A 11 6.93 3.42 -9.22
CA ASP A 11 8.24 4.05 -9.28
C ASP A 11 8.15 5.58 -9.25
N GLU A 12 7.18 6.16 -9.95
CA GLU A 12 6.98 7.60 -9.94
C GLU A 12 6.44 8.10 -8.58
N PHE A 13 5.57 7.33 -7.94
CA PHE A 13 5.16 7.65 -6.59
C PHE A 13 6.37 7.69 -5.65
N ASN A 14 7.18 6.65 -5.68
CA ASN A 14 8.38 6.55 -4.84
C ASN A 14 9.36 7.72 -5.11
N ALA A 15 9.49 8.15 -6.36
CA ALA A 15 10.34 9.27 -6.75
C ALA A 15 9.83 10.63 -6.23
N THR A 16 8.58 10.73 -5.79
CA THR A 16 8.03 11.97 -5.20
C THR A 16 8.36 12.12 -3.71
N LEU A 17 8.80 11.04 -3.06
CA LEU A 17 9.15 11.07 -1.64
C LEU A 17 10.44 11.87 -1.42
N ASP A 18 10.46 12.65 -0.35
CA ASP A 18 11.66 13.41 0.02
C ASP A 18 12.74 12.45 0.53
N PRO A 19 13.90 12.35 -0.16
CA PRO A 19 14.95 11.40 0.22
C PRO A 19 15.64 11.72 1.56
N THR A 20 15.45 12.92 2.10
CA THR A 20 15.95 13.27 3.44
C THR A 20 15.09 12.72 4.55
N ILE A 21 13.81 12.46 4.26
CA ILE A 21 12.84 11.91 5.20
C ILE A 21 12.64 10.43 4.97
N TRP A 22 12.54 10.03 3.72
CA TRP A 22 12.28 8.66 3.28
C TRP A 22 13.53 8.01 2.74
N VAL A 23 14.15 7.17 3.54
CA VAL A 23 15.36 6.43 3.17
C VAL A 23 14.96 5.05 2.66
N LYS A 24 15.29 4.77 1.40
CA LYS A 24 14.97 3.48 0.78
C LYS A 24 15.81 2.37 1.40
N HIS A 25 15.15 1.26 1.73
CA HIS A 25 15.86 0.03 2.12
C HIS A 25 16.49 -0.61 0.88
N GLU A 26 17.76 -0.95 0.99
CA GLU A 26 18.51 -1.61 -0.08
C GLU A 26 18.50 -3.13 0.12
N GLY A 27 18.31 -3.84 -0.98
CA GLY A 27 18.33 -5.30 -1.01
C GLY A 27 16.99 -5.94 -0.66
N ARG A 28 16.75 -7.08 -1.31
CA ARG A 28 15.50 -7.81 -1.20
C ARG A 28 15.18 -8.26 0.23
N ASN A 29 16.20 -8.75 0.97
CA ASN A 29 15.98 -9.24 2.33
C ASN A 29 15.52 -8.14 3.28
N ALA A 30 16.13 -6.96 3.20
CA ALA A 30 15.73 -5.82 4.01
C ALA A 30 14.32 -5.36 3.64
N GLN A 31 14.00 -5.28 2.36
CA GLN A 31 12.67 -4.87 1.88
C GLN A 31 11.58 -5.87 2.29
N CYS A 32 11.83 -7.16 2.21
CA CYS A 32 10.87 -8.18 2.65
C CYS A 32 10.58 -8.11 4.15
N LYS A 33 11.56 -7.72 4.95
CA LYS A 33 11.45 -7.68 6.41
C LYS A 33 10.97 -6.35 6.96
N LEU A 34 11.42 -5.26 6.38
CA LEU A 34 11.20 -3.91 6.89
C LEU A 34 10.24 -3.08 6.01
N GLY A 35 10.08 -3.47 4.75
CA GLY A 35 9.34 -2.70 3.75
C GLY A 35 10.27 -1.84 2.90
N ASP A 36 9.69 -0.96 2.10
CA ASP A 36 10.41 -0.22 1.08
C ASP A 36 11.29 0.91 1.65
N PHE A 37 10.80 1.59 2.68
CA PHE A 37 11.42 2.81 3.20
C PHE A 37 11.43 2.89 4.71
N TYR A 38 12.41 3.65 5.22
CA TYR A 38 12.46 4.13 6.60
C TYR A 38 12.11 5.63 6.62
N ASN A 39 11.17 6.02 7.47
CA ASN A 39 10.85 7.42 7.72
C ASN A 39 11.68 7.93 8.90
N THR A 40 12.56 8.89 8.64
CA THR A 40 13.50 9.41 9.63
C THR A 40 12.86 10.29 10.69
N LEU A 41 11.71 10.91 10.40
CA LEU A 41 11.00 11.77 11.34
C LEU A 41 10.17 10.97 12.35
N LEU A 42 9.52 9.91 11.88
CA LEU A 42 8.66 9.08 12.71
C LEU A 42 9.38 7.83 13.24
N GLU A 43 10.59 7.57 12.75
CA GLU A 43 11.37 6.39 13.11
C GLU A 43 10.61 5.08 12.89
N ILE A 44 9.95 4.97 11.73
CA ILE A 44 9.17 3.81 11.33
C ILE A 44 9.61 3.27 9.98
N ASN A 45 9.46 1.97 9.81
CA ASN A 45 9.59 1.31 8.52
C ASN A 45 8.22 1.25 7.83
N VAL A 46 8.19 1.53 6.55
CA VAL A 46 6.94 1.59 5.76
C VAL A 46 7.11 0.85 4.44
N ASP A 47 6.15 -0.01 4.14
CA ASP A 47 5.98 -0.65 2.85
C ASP A 47 4.84 0.06 2.11
N PHE A 48 5.07 0.48 0.87
CA PHE A 48 4.06 1.16 0.07
C PHE A 48 3.39 0.17 -0.90
N LYS A 49 2.07 0.10 -0.83
CA LYS A 49 1.24 -0.62 -1.81
C LYS A 49 0.48 0.41 -2.64
N VAL A 50 0.80 0.51 -3.92
CA VAL A 50 0.21 1.51 -4.80
C VAL A 50 -0.86 0.86 -5.66
N ASP A 51 -2.12 1.29 -5.49
CA ASP A 51 -3.26 0.82 -6.26
C ASP A 51 -3.72 1.92 -7.21
N CYS A 52 -3.66 1.63 -8.50
CA CYS A 52 -4.11 2.51 -9.57
C CYS A 52 -5.27 1.94 -10.38
N TYR A 53 -5.86 0.82 -9.94
CA TYR A 53 -6.93 0.15 -10.69
C TYR A 53 -8.33 0.55 -10.28
N ASN A 54 -8.56 0.80 -8.99
CA ASN A 54 -9.90 1.03 -8.45
C ASN A 54 -10.15 2.50 -8.13
N ASN A 55 -11.34 2.99 -8.50
CA ASN A 55 -11.78 4.37 -8.23
C ASN A 55 -12.49 4.53 -6.88
N ASN A 56 -12.46 3.51 -6.04
CA ASN A 56 -13.06 3.51 -4.70
C ASN A 56 -11.98 3.33 -3.62
N ASN A 57 -12.39 3.38 -2.36
CA ASN A 57 -11.49 3.19 -1.22
C ASN A 57 -11.40 1.73 -0.76
N ASN A 58 -11.82 0.78 -1.59
CA ASN A 58 -11.65 -0.63 -1.28
C ASN A 58 -10.16 -1.00 -1.30
N ILE A 59 -9.79 -1.93 -0.45
CA ILE A 59 -8.41 -2.39 -0.26
C ILE A 59 -8.30 -3.83 -0.72
N VAL A 60 -7.37 -4.10 -1.61
CA VAL A 60 -7.09 -5.45 -2.11
C VAL A 60 -5.95 -6.04 -1.29
N LEU A 61 -6.23 -7.12 -0.58
CA LEU A 61 -5.23 -7.86 0.18
C LEU A 61 -5.02 -9.24 -0.40
N GLU A 62 -3.79 -9.71 -0.33
CA GLU A 62 -3.46 -11.09 -0.61
C GLU A 62 -4.02 -11.99 0.49
N VAL A 63 -4.79 -13.01 0.10
CA VAL A 63 -5.36 -13.95 1.07
C VAL A 63 -4.69 -15.32 1.01
N ASN A 64 -4.05 -15.65 -0.11
CA ASN A 64 -3.27 -16.87 -0.26
C ASN A 64 -2.20 -16.69 -1.34
N GLN A 65 -1.07 -17.33 -1.15
CA GLN A 65 0.00 -17.40 -2.13
C GLN A 65 0.51 -18.84 -2.23
N VAL A 66 0.59 -19.35 -3.44
CA VAL A 66 0.97 -20.78 -3.68
C VAL A 66 2.45 -20.99 -3.40
N SER A 67 3.28 -20.00 -3.69
CA SER A 67 4.72 -20.06 -3.44
C SER A 67 5.19 -18.84 -2.65
N GLY A 68 5.91 -19.09 -1.56
CA GLY A 68 6.43 -18.04 -0.70
C GLY A 68 5.46 -17.61 0.40
N THR A 69 5.86 -16.62 1.17
CA THR A 69 5.09 -16.07 2.27
C THR A 69 4.38 -14.79 1.84
N ASN A 70 3.21 -14.57 2.39
CA ASN A 70 2.45 -13.34 2.21
C ASN A 70 3.19 -12.18 2.92
N TRP A 71 3.26 -11.00 2.30
CA TRP A 71 3.94 -9.84 2.86
C TRP A 71 3.41 -9.42 4.25
N ILE A 72 2.14 -9.69 4.55
CA ILE A 72 1.57 -9.46 5.89
C ILE A 72 2.29 -10.32 6.94
N ASP A 73 2.72 -11.52 6.57
CA ASP A 73 3.42 -12.44 7.47
C ASP A 73 4.94 -12.20 7.50
N GLU A 74 5.51 -11.70 6.41
CA GLU A 74 6.95 -11.48 6.29
C GLU A 74 7.44 -10.19 6.94
N LEU A 75 6.70 -9.10 6.79
CA LEU A 75 7.09 -7.81 7.33
C LEU A 75 7.17 -7.84 8.87
N ASP A 76 8.12 -7.10 9.43
CA ASP A 76 8.21 -6.90 10.86
C ASP A 76 6.89 -6.36 11.42
N GLN A 77 6.45 -6.89 12.56
CA GLN A 77 5.16 -6.52 13.17
C GLN A 77 5.03 -5.03 13.49
N ASN A 78 6.16 -4.34 13.69
CA ASN A 78 6.22 -2.91 13.97
C ASN A 78 6.31 -2.05 12.72
N SER A 79 6.52 -2.67 11.56
CA SER A 79 6.46 -1.96 10.28
C SER A 79 5.03 -1.52 9.97
N PHE A 80 4.92 -0.50 9.14
CA PHE A 80 3.65 -0.01 8.62
C PHE A 80 3.50 -0.36 7.14
N VAL A 81 2.28 -0.55 6.70
CA VAL A 81 1.94 -0.51 5.29
C VAL A 81 1.14 0.74 5.00
N ALA A 82 1.55 1.47 3.98
CA ALA A 82 0.82 2.60 3.44
C ALA A 82 0.18 2.18 2.11
N TYR A 83 -1.13 2.04 2.11
CA TYR A 83 -1.90 1.67 0.93
C TYR A 83 -2.34 2.94 0.20
N VAL A 84 -1.71 3.18 -0.94
CA VAL A 84 -1.89 4.40 -1.73
C VAL A 84 -2.91 4.17 -2.82
N LYS A 85 -4.04 4.86 -2.73
CA LYS A 85 -5.11 4.84 -3.73
C LYS A 85 -4.91 6.00 -4.68
N ILE A 86 -4.20 5.77 -5.78
CA ILE A 86 -3.90 6.83 -6.76
C ILE A 86 -5.18 7.47 -7.29
N ASN A 87 -6.20 6.66 -7.57
CA ASN A 87 -7.45 7.15 -8.18
C ASN A 87 -8.33 8.00 -7.24
N THR A 88 -8.14 7.91 -5.94
CA THR A 88 -8.87 8.72 -4.96
C THR A 88 -7.97 9.72 -4.23
N GLY A 89 -6.65 9.60 -4.38
CA GLY A 89 -5.67 10.40 -3.67
C GLY A 89 -5.57 10.07 -2.17
N ALA A 90 -6.21 9.01 -1.70
CA ALA A 90 -6.20 8.63 -0.29
C ALA A 90 -5.02 7.68 0.01
N ILE A 91 -4.48 7.81 1.21
CA ILE A 91 -3.47 6.89 1.75
C ILE A 91 -3.97 6.40 3.10
N PHE A 92 -4.06 5.09 3.23
CA PHE A 92 -4.45 4.42 4.46
C PHE A 92 -3.26 3.67 5.02
N CYS A 93 -2.96 3.87 6.28
CA CYS A 93 -1.81 3.26 6.92
C CYS A 93 -2.22 2.37 8.08
N TRP A 94 -1.70 1.16 8.09
CA TRP A 94 -1.86 0.21 9.19
C TRP A 94 -0.50 -0.24 9.69
N ARG A 95 -0.43 -0.50 10.98
CA ARG A 95 0.67 -1.31 11.51
C ARG A 95 0.47 -2.76 11.04
N ILE A 96 1.54 -3.44 10.68
CA ILE A 96 1.44 -4.84 10.21
C ILE A 96 0.77 -5.74 11.25
N SER A 97 1.01 -5.51 12.54
CA SER A 97 0.33 -6.25 13.62
C SER A 97 -1.19 -6.16 13.55
N GLN A 98 -1.75 -5.00 13.16
CA GLN A 98 -3.20 -4.83 12.97
C GLN A 98 -3.72 -5.70 11.83
N LEU A 99 -2.99 -5.79 10.72
CA LEU A 99 -3.39 -6.62 9.58
C LEU A 99 -3.22 -8.11 9.87
N ARG A 100 -2.22 -8.49 10.66
CA ARG A 100 -2.08 -9.89 11.12
C ARG A 100 -3.23 -10.32 12.01
N ASP A 101 -3.67 -9.47 12.93
CA ASP A 101 -4.84 -9.74 13.76
C ASP A 101 -6.10 -9.85 12.89
N PHE A 102 -6.27 -8.95 11.92
CA PHE A 102 -7.37 -9.02 10.96
C PHE A 102 -7.36 -10.31 10.14
N LYS A 103 -6.19 -10.80 9.76
CA LYS A 103 -6.03 -12.05 9.02
C LYS A 103 -6.61 -13.25 9.77
N GLN A 104 -6.71 -13.21 11.09
CA GLN A 104 -7.35 -14.23 11.90
C GLN A 104 -8.90 -14.13 11.89
N SER A 105 -9.46 -13.04 11.40
CA SER A 105 -10.90 -12.81 11.39
C SER A 105 -11.63 -13.69 10.38
N LEU A 106 -12.90 -13.95 10.66
CA LEU A 106 -13.78 -14.69 9.74
C LEU A 106 -13.90 -13.96 8.38
N ILE A 107 -14.01 -12.64 8.41
CA ILE A 107 -14.15 -11.81 7.20
C ILE A 107 -12.97 -12.04 6.24
N TYR A 108 -11.75 -12.05 6.76
CA TYR A 108 -10.56 -12.29 5.95
C TYR A 108 -10.54 -13.73 5.40
N ARG A 109 -10.91 -14.72 6.20
CA ARG A 109 -10.84 -16.15 5.85
C ARG A 109 -11.97 -16.64 4.97
N GLN A 110 -13.07 -15.90 4.84
CA GLN A 110 -14.17 -16.26 3.94
C GLN A 110 -13.69 -16.31 2.49
N ARG A 111 -14.09 -17.37 1.80
CA ARG A 111 -13.70 -17.60 0.39
C ARG A 111 -14.52 -16.77 -0.61
N ILE A 112 -15.55 -16.08 -0.16
CA ILE A 112 -16.43 -15.27 -1.01
C ILE A 112 -15.66 -14.06 -1.55
N GLY A 113 -15.77 -13.83 -2.86
CA GLY A 113 -15.14 -12.69 -3.53
C GLY A 113 -13.64 -12.83 -3.77
N ILE A 114 -13.05 -14.00 -3.51
CA ILE A 114 -11.64 -14.26 -3.81
C ILE A 114 -11.43 -14.37 -5.32
N LYS A 115 -10.44 -13.63 -5.80
CA LYS A 115 -9.97 -13.69 -7.20
C LYS A 115 -8.54 -14.20 -7.23
N ALA A 116 -8.25 -15.12 -8.14
CA ALA A 116 -6.90 -15.61 -8.37
C ALA A 116 -6.27 -14.85 -9.54
N TRP A 117 -5.02 -14.45 -9.36
CA TRP A 117 -4.18 -13.93 -10.42
C TRP A 117 -2.79 -14.54 -10.31
N SER A 118 -2.37 -15.24 -11.35
CA SER A 118 -1.14 -16.05 -11.28
C SER A 118 -1.21 -17.03 -10.09
N ASN A 119 -0.22 -17.04 -9.22
CA ASN A 119 -0.15 -17.93 -8.06
C ASN A 119 -0.66 -17.27 -6.76
N THR A 120 -1.33 -16.14 -6.86
CA THR A 120 -1.79 -15.36 -5.71
C THR A 120 -3.29 -15.19 -5.76
N GLU A 121 -3.94 -15.45 -4.64
CA GLU A 121 -5.36 -15.14 -4.43
C GLU A 121 -5.51 -13.81 -3.72
N PHE A 122 -6.40 -12.96 -4.22
CA PHE A 122 -6.69 -11.64 -3.69
C PHE A 122 -8.14 -11.53 -3.28
N LYS A 123 -8.39 -10.73 -2.25
CA LYS A 123 -9.74 -10.34 -1.86
C LYS A 123 -9.83 -8.83 -1.73
N ASN A 124 -10.94 -8.29 -2.24
CA ASN A 124 -11.26 -6.89 -2.17
C ASN A 124 -12.10 -6.61 -0.93
N PHE A 125 -11.56 -5.86 0.03
CA PHE A 125 -12.24 -5.51 1.27
C PHE A 125 -12.78 -4.10 1.20
N ARG A 126 -13.99 -3.90 1.72
CA ARG A 126 -14.46 -2.55 2.02
C ARG A 126 -13.65 -1.99 3.18
N LEU A 127 -13.41 -0.69 3.17
CA LEU A 127 -12.66 -0.05 4.25
C LEU A 127 -13.32 -0.29 5.63
N SER A 128 -14.66 -0.36 5.67
CA SER A 128 -15.42 -0.65 6.89
C SER A 128 -15.21 -2.06 7.46
N GLU A 129 -14.71 -3.00 6.65
CA GLU A 129 -14.41 -4.38 7.07
C GLU A 129 -13.02 -4.50 7.70
N LEU A 130 -12.16 -3.52 7.47
CA LEU A 130 -10.77 -3.51 7.92
C LEU A 130 -10.64 -2.89 9.32
N PRO A 131 -9.53 -3.17 10.03
CA PRO A 131 -9.19 -2.41 11.22
C PRO A 131 -9.14 -0.92 10.89
N LYS A 132 -9.43 -0.06 11.89
CA LYS A 132 -9.26 1.38 11.71
C LYS A 132 -7.80 1.67 11.34
N PRO A 133 -7.52 2.39 10.25
CA PRO A 133 -6.17 2.76 9.90
C PRO A 133 -5.46 3.51 11.02
N ALA A 134 -4.16 3.27 11.17
CA ALA A 134 -3.34 4.01 12.13
C ALA A 134 -3.32 5.50 11.80
N PHE A 135 -3.29 5.83 10.52
CA PHE A 135 -3.50 7.19 10.03
C PHE A 135 -3.97 7.18 8.57
N ILE A 136 -4.59 8.28 8.17
CA ILE A 136 -5.11 8.51 6.82
C ILE A 136 -4.49 9.80 6.31
N ASN A 137 -4.01 9.78 5.06
CA ASN A 137 -3.46 10.93 4.40
C ASN A 137 -3.99 11.07 2.97
N LYS A 138 -3.68 12.20 2.39
CA LYS A 138 -3.89 12.45 0.95
C LYS A 138 -2.57 12.81 0.30
N CYS A 139 -2.40 12.44 -0.96
CA CYS A 139 -1.21 12.75 -1.71
C CYS A 139 -1.50 13.65 -2.91
N ASP A 140 -0.48 14.39 -3.33
CA ASP A 140 -0.46 15.05 -4.62
C ASP A 140 0.06 14.06 -5.65
N ASN A 141 -0.81 13.65 -6.55
CA ASN A 141 -0.49 12.71 -7.63
C ASN A 141 -0.40 13.40 -8.99
N SER A 142 -0.25 14.72 -9.03
CA SER A 142 -0.19 15.48 -10.29
C SER A 142 0.87 14.97 -11.26
N ARG A 143 2.00 14.47 -10.75
CA ARG A 143 3.06 13.87 -11.55
C ARG A 143 2.69 12.51 -12.15
N LEU A 144 1.66 11.86 -11.61
CA LEU A 144 1.20 10.55 -12.02
C LEU A 144 0.04 10.62 -13.01
N THR A 145 -0.53 11.78 -13.24
CA THR A 145 -1.73 11.97 -14.06
C THR A 145 -1.57 11.46 -15.49
N LYS A 146 -0.36 11.44 -16.03
CA LYS A 146 -0.10 10.87 -17.36
C LYS A 146 -0.44 9.39 -17.48
N TYR A 147 -0.56 8.67 -16.37
CA TYR A 147 -0.94 7.26 -16.33
C TYR A 147 -2.40 7.04 -16.03
N LEU A 148 -3.10 8.10 -15.69
CA LEU A 148 -4.50 8.07 -15.28
C LEU A 148 -5.38 8.71 -16.35
N LYS A 149 -6.55 8.15 -16.56
CA LYS A 149 -7.51 8.69 -17.56
C LYS A 149 -8.24 9.93 -17.07
N ASN A 150 -8.38 10.09 -15.76
CA ASN A 150 -9.12 11.17 -15.13
C ASN A 150 -8.22 11.90 -14.14
N ASP A 151 -8.06 13.19 -14.32
CA ASP A 151 -7.37 14.05 -13.40
C ASP A 151 -8.36 14.59 -12.36
N THR A 152 -8.53 13.86 -11.26
CA THR A 152 -9.45 14.23 -10.18
C THR A 152 -8.73 14.54 -8.86
N TYR A 153 -7.41 14.72 -8.90
CA TYR A 153 -6.59 14.69 -7.69
C TYR A 153 -5.89 15.99 -7.35
N GLY A 154 -6.14 17.06 -8.10
CA GLY A 154 -5.32 18.28 -8.10
C GLY A 154 -4.97 18.90 -6.74
N ASP A 155 -5.78 18.67 -5.72
CA ASP A 155 -5.60 19.29 -4.40
C ASP A 155 -4.90 18.40 -3.38
N ASN A 156 -4.59 17.16 -3.73
CA ASN A 156 -3.96 16.21 -2.81
C ASN A 156 -2.46 16.48 -2.70
N LYS A 157 -1.93 16.46 -1.48
CA LYS A 157 -0.54 16.84 -1.18
C LYS A 157 0.27 15.70 -0.59
N TYR A 158 1.39 15.40 -1.20
CA TYR A 158 2.37 14.47 -0.63
C TYR A 158 3.05 15.03 0.61
N LYS A 159 3.12 16.35 0.76
CA LYS A 159 3.81 16.97 1.90
C LYS A 159 3.33 16.44 3.25
N ASN A 160 2.08 16.01 3.36
CA ASN A 160 1.57 15.44 4.60
C ASN A 160 2.14 14.06 4.89
N ILE A 161 2.30 13.22 3.87
CA ILE A 161 2.93 11.91 4.05
C ILE A 161 4.45 12.03 4.13
N GLN A 162 5.05 12.99 3.44
CA GLN A 162 6.50 13.24 3.53
C GLN A 162 6.91 13.74 4.92
N SER A 163 6.03 14.42 5.62
CA SER A 163 6.27 14.91 6.99
C SER A 163 5.90 13.89 8.07
N MET A 164 5.33 12.78 7.69
CA MET A 164 5.12 11.66 8.61
C MET A 164 6.44 10.99 8.93
#